data_db15780e76e6c99a8b1506daa003a528
#
_entry.id   db15780e76e6c99a8b1506daa003a528
#
_cell.length_a   1.000
_cell.length_b   1.000
_cell.length_c   1.000
_cell.angle_alpha   90.00
_cell.angle_beta   90.00
_cell.angle_gamma   90.00
#
_symmetry.space_group_name_H-M   'P 1'
#
loop_
_entity.id
_entity.type
_entity.pdbx_description
1 polymer ?
#
loop_
_entity_poly.entity_id
_entity_poly.type
_entity_poly.pdbx_seq_one_letter_code
_entity_poly.pdbx_strand_id
1 'polypeptide(L)'
;MKIGFLYAGQGAHYVGMGKDFYDAYPVFKETFDNNSAEVDVKKICFEGPDEELNLTANTQPCMVAFAVGVTKVLAEMGIKPDMAAGLSLGEYSALYAAGVFTEEQVIPLVAFRGKAMVEAAEGRECKMIAVIGMEKDAVKEGCKKVAEEFDGTGLIAEPANFNCPGQITVSGDAQAVDRAAEVLKEMGAKRCLPVKVSGPFHTSLMKPAGDKLRERFASENFGDMQIPVVFNSLGKAKEDGESVAEILEKQVQSSVYFDDSIKYMVEQGVELFVEIGPGNTLSKFVQKTVDVPCIKVDKVEDLEKLKEAIN
;
A
#
# COMPACT_ATOMS: atom_id res chain seq x y z
N MET A 1 -16.29 -0.09 20.75
CA MET A 1 -15.06 0.45 20.12
C MET A 1 -15.05 0.01 18.66
N LYS A 2 -14.92 0.95 17.73
CA LYS A 2 -14.84 0.70 16.28
C LYS A 2 -13.39 0.52 15.87
N ILE A 3 -13.08 -0.59 15.20
CA ILE A 3 -11.70 -0.99 14.86
C ILE A 3 -11.48 -0.82 13.36
N GLY A 4 -10.41 -0.08 12.99
CA GLY A 4 -9.95 0.07 11.62
C GLY A 4 -8.70 -0.78 11.36
N PHE A 5 -8.73 -1.65 10.35
CA PHE A 5 -7.52 -2.36 9.91
C PHE A 5 -6.79 -1.54 8.84
N LEU A 6 -5.48 -1.41 9.03
CA LEU A 6 -4.58 -0.76 8.09
C LEU A 6 -3.55 -1.77 7.59
N TYR A 7 -3.51 -2.00 6.29
CA TYR A 7 -2.62 -2.97 5.67
C TYR A 7 -1.38 -2.30 5.08
N ALA A 8 -0.21 -2.80 5.49
CA ALA A 8 1.06 -2.28 5.02
C ALA A 8 1.24 -2.47 3.51
N GLY A 9 1.89 -1.50 2.89
CA GLY A 9 2.35 -1.57 1.51
C GLY A 9 3.78 -2.09 1.39
N GLN A 10 4.29 -2.12 0.16
CA GLN A 10 5.67 -2.47 -0.14
C GLN A 10 6.64 -1.50 0.55
N GLY A 11 7.78 -2.02 1.03
CA GLY A 11 8.88 -1.22 1.59
C GLY A 11 9.24 -1.54 3.05
N ALA A 12 8.40 -2.29 3.76
CA ALA A 12 8.66 -2.71 5.15
C ALA A 12 8.97 -4.20 5.30
N HIS A 13 8.96 -4.97 4.19
CA HIS A 13 9.23 -6.39 4.16
C HIS A 13 10.69 -6.73 4.53
N TYR A 14 10.88 -7.91 5.08
CA TYR A 14 12.19 -8.47 5.43
C TYR A 14 12.17 -9.99 5.36
N VAL A 15 13.31 -10.62 5.09
CA VAL A 15 13.43 -12.07 5.10
C VAL A 15 13.18 -12.62 6.50
N GLY A 16 12.29 -13.61 6.62
CA GLY A 16 11.82 -14.17 7.88
C GLY A 16 10.50 -13.59 8.38
N MET A 17 9.91 -12.59 7.71
CA MET A 17 8.59 -12.04 8.09
C MET A 17 7.53 -13.13 8.10
N GLY A 18 6.75 -13.22 9.19
CA GLY A 18 5.65 -14.19 9.35
C GLY A 18 6.08 -15.60 9.73
N LYS A 19 7.38 -15.88 9.89
CA LYS A 19 7.85 -17.24 10.26
C LYS A 19 7.35 -17.67 11.64
N ASP A 20 7.28 -16.75 12.58
CA ASP A 20 6.74 -16.98 13.93
C ASP A 20 5.24 -17.26 13.90
N PHE A 21 4.46 -16.56 13.06
CA PHE A 21 3.05 -16.87 12.82
C PHE A 21 2.87 -18.23 12.17
N TYR A 22 3.70 -18.55 11.17
CA TYR A 22 3.66 -19.86 10.50
C TYR A 22 3.91 -21.02 11.46
N ASP A 23 4.81 -20.84 12.43
CA ASP A 23 5.12 -21.87 13.44
C ASP A 23 4.04 -21.96 14.52
N ALA A 24 3.32 -20.87 14.83
CA ALA A 24 2.37 -20.78 15.93
C ALA A 24 0.91 -21.02 15.53
N TYR A 25 0.50 -20.68 14.29
CA TYR A 25 -0.91 -20.67 13.88
C TYR A 25 -1.16 -21.51 12.63
N PRO A 26 -1.91 -22.64 12.74
CA PRO A 26 -2.25 -23.48 11.59
C PRO A 26 -2.93 -22.72 10.45
N VAL A 27 -3.85 -21.79 10.76
CA VAL A 27 -4.57 -21.00 9.75
C VAL A 27 -3.64 -20.08 8.95
N PHE A 28 -2.58 -19.53 9.57
CA PHE A 28 -1.55 -18.76 8.88
C PHE A 28 -0.69 -19.67 8.00
N LYS A 29 -0.31 -20.86 8.54
CA LYS A 29 0.47 -21.84 7.82
C LYS A 29 -0.21 -22.30 6.53
N GLU A 30 -1.52 -22.56 6.57
CA GLU A 30 -2.32 -22.95 5.41
C GLU A 30 -2.21 -21.93 4.26
N THR A 31 -2.23 -20.64 4.56
CA THR A 31 -2.08 -19.56 3.57
C THR A 31 -0.77 -19.66 2.79
N PHE A 32 0.31 -20.01 3.47
CA PHE A 32 1.63 -20.15 2.83
C PHE A 32 1.83 -21.49 2.12
N ASP A 33 1.24 -22.56 2.64
CA ASP A 33 1.39 -23.92 2.08
C ASP A 33 0.47 -24.14 0.86
N ASN A 34 -0.68 -23.47 0.77
CA ASN A 34 -1.73 -23.74 -0.22
C ASN A 34 -1.93 -22.60 -1.25
N ASN A 35 -1.13 -21.51 -1.21
CA ASN A 35 -1.30 -20.43 -2.17
C ASN A 35 -0.99 -20.86 -3.59
N SER A 36 -1.67 -20.23 -4.57
CA SER A 36 -1.56 -20.51 -5.99
C SER A 36 -0.69 -19.49 -6.75
N ALA A 37 0.20 -18.76 -6.06
CA ALA A 37 1.15 -17.86 -6.70
C ALA A 37 2.15 -18.65 -7.56
N GLU A 38 2.58 -18.06 -8.69
CA GLU A 38 3.60 -18.67 -9.56
C GLU A 38 4.99 -18.73 -8.89
N VAL A 39 5.20 -17.92 -7.84
CA VAL A 39 6.44 -17.87 -7.07
C VAL A 39 6.29 -18.64 -5.76
N ASP A 40 7.38 -19.21 -5.27
CA ASP A 40 7.41 -19.87 -3.96
C ASP A 40 7.43 -18.81 -2.85
N VAL A 41 6.20 -18.30 -2.52
CA VAL A 41 6.00 -17.26 -1.52
C VAL A 41 6.61 -17.64 -0.17
N LYS A 42 6.46 -18.88 0.24
CA LYS A 42 6.99 -19.40 1.52
C LYS A 42 8.52 -19.33 1.57
N LYS A 43 9.18 -19.85 0.55
CA LYS A 43 10.64 -19.84 0.46
C LYS A 43 11.18 -18.42 0.42
N ILE A 44 10.61 -17.56 -0.44
CA ILE A 44 11.04 -16.17 -0.59
C ILE A 44 10.85 -15.40 0.70
N CYS A 45 9.70 -15.54 1.39
CA CYS A 45 9.43 -14.87 2.65
C CYS A 45 10.36 -15.30 3.79
N PHE A 46 10.60 -16.60 3.93
CA PHE A 46 11.28 -17.14 5.12
C PHE A 46 12.77 -17.32 4.96
N GLU A 47 13.24 -17.60 3.74
CA GLU A 47 14.62 -17.96 3.44
C GLU A 47 15.32 -16.93 2.54
N GLY A 48 14.54 -16.11 1.81
CA GLY A 48 15.06 -15.10 0.88
C GLY A 48 15.66 -15.71 -0.39
N PRO A 49 16.75 -15.14 -0.93
CA PRO A 49 17.52 -14.00 -0.39
C PRO A 49 16.79 -12.64 -0.46
N ASP A 50 17.36 -11.62 0.19
CA ASP A 50 16.80 -10.26 0.19
C ASP A 50 16.61 -9.71 -1.23
N GLU A 51 17.55 -10.01 -2.15
CA GLU A 51 17.46 -9.56 -3.53
C GLU A 51 16.24 -10.12 -4.24
N GLU A 52 15.86 -11.36 -4.00
CA GLU A 52 14.65 -11.97 -4.56
C GLU A 52 13.38 -11.39 -3.92
N LEU A 53 13.37 -11.23 -2.59
CA LEU A 53 12.24 -10.66 -1.88
C LEU A 53 11.99 -9.19 -2.27
N ASN A 54 13.05 -8.42 -2.58
CA ASN A 54 12.96 -7.03 -3.00
C ASN A 54 12.46 -6.81 -4.44
N LEU A 55 12.36 -7.87 -5.26
CA LEU A 55 11.72 -7.77 -6.58
C LEU A 55 10.23 -7.49 -6.41
N THR A 56 9.73 -6.41 -6.97
CA THR A 56 8.32 -5.99 -6.80
C THR A 56 7.32 -7.12 -7.12
N ALA A 57 7.60 -7.92 -8.13
CA ALA A 57 6.76 -9.08 -8.51
C ALA A 57 6.72 -10.17 -7.41
N ASN A 58 7.76 -10.27 -6.57
CA ASN A 58 7.85 -11.21 -5.47
C ASN A 58 7.39 -10.59 -4.15
N THR A 59 7.76 -9.33 -3.90
CA THR A 59 7.36 -8.60 -2.69
C THR A 59 5.84 -8.59 -2.52
N GLN A 60 5.11 -8.33 -3.60
CA GLN A 60 3.67 -8.13 -3.53
C GLN A 60 2.92 -9.39 -3.07
N PRO A 61 3.09 -10.58 -3.66
CA PRO A 61 2.42 -11.78 -3.17
C PRO A 61 2.89 -12.19 -1.77
N CYS A 62 4.16 -11.98 -1.43
CA CYS A 62 4.69 -12.26 -0.09
C CYS A 62 4.01 -11.41 0.99
N MET A 63 3.90 -10.11 0.77
CA MET A 63 3.26 -9.17 1.70
C MET A 63 1.76 -9.47 1.86
N VAL A 64 1.07 -9.78 0.76
CA VAL A 64 -0.36 -10.09 0.81
C VAL A 64 -0.62 -11.43 1.46
N ALA A 65 0.21 -12.46 1.23
CA ALA A 65 0.10 -13.74 1.95
C ALA A 65 0.27 -13.55 3.47
N PHE A 66 1.25 -12.72 3.89
CA PHE A 66 1.40 -12.34 5.29
C PHE A 66 0.11 -11.68 5.83
N ALA A 67 -0.40 -10.67 5.12
CA ALA A 67 -1.58 -9.92 5.55
C ALA A 67 -2.85 -10.79 5.63
N VAL A 68 -3.06 -11.68 4.65
CA VAL A 68 -4.15 -12.66 4.64
C VAL A 68 -4.03 -13.60 5.84
N GLY A 69 -2.86 -14.18 6.07
CA GLY A 69 -2.61 -15.08 7.19
C GLY A 69 -2.87 -14.44 8.55
N VAL A 70 -2.35 -13.21 8.78
CA VAL A 70 -2.61 -12.45 10.02
C VAL A 70 -4.09 -12.11 10.16
N THR A 71 -4.77 -11.72 9.08
CA THR A 71 -6.22 -11.44 9.11
C THR A 71 -7.02 -12.67 9.57
N LYS A 72 -6.66 -13.87 9.10
CA LYS A 72 -7.26 -15.14 9.52
C LYS A 72 -7.00 -15.42 11.00
N VAL A 73 -5.78 -15.20 11.48
CA VAL A 73 -5.43 -15.35 12.91
C VAL A 73 -6.27 -14.40 13.78
N LEU A 74 -6.38 -13.14 13.40
CA LEU A 74 -7.20 -12.17 14.13
C LEU A 74 -8.69 -12.57 14.13
N ALA A 75 -9.18 -13.08 13.01
CA ALA A 75 -10.57 -13.58 12.91
C ALA A 75 -10.84 -14.77 13.85
N GLU A 76 -9.90 -15.74 13.98
CA GLU A 76 -9.99 -16.83 14.97
C GLU A 76 -9.98 -16.32 16.41
N MET A 77 -9.30 -15.19 16.67
CA MET A 77 -9.32 -14.53 17.98
C MET A 77 -10.59 -13.70 18.21
N GLY A 78 -11.53 -13.65 17.26
CA GLY A 78 -12.74 -12.85 17.32
C GLY A 78 -12.52 -11.35 17.04
N ILE A 79 -11.33 -10.95 16.57
CA ILE A 79 -10.97 -9.57 16.26
C ILE A 79 -11.24 -9.32 14.77
N LYS A 80 -12.19 -8.45 14.48
CA LYS A 80 -12.61 -8.13 13.12
C LYS A 80 -12.63 -6.61 12.90
N PRO A 81 -12.35 -6.13 11.69
CA PRO A 81 -12.45 -4.71 11.40
C PRO A 81 -13.89 -4.26 11.15
N ASP A 82 -14.22 -3.04 11.58
CA ASP A 82 -15.42 -2.33 11.17
C ASP A 82 -15.21 -1.58 9.86
N MET A 83 -13.95 -1.28 9.54
CA MET A 83 -13.53 -0.60 8.32
C MET A 83 -12.08 -0.97 8.00
N ALA A 84 -11.72 -0.99 6.74
CA ALA A 84 -10.36 -1.33 6.31
C ALA A 84 -9.79 -0.32 5.31
N ALA A 85 -8.48 -0.12 5.37
CA ALA A 85 -7.70 0.59 4.36
C ALA A 85 -6.33 -0.08 4.21
N GLY A 86 -5.62 0.25 3.14
CA GLY A 86 -4.25 -0.22 2.97
C GLY A 86 -3.43 0.76 2.13
N LEU A 87 -2.13 0.78 2.33
CA LEU A 87 -1.24 1.63 1.55
C LEU A 87 -0.86 0.93 0.25
N SER A 88 -1.30 1.46 -0.89
CA SER A 88 -0.98 0.92 -2.23
C SER A 88 -1.31 -0.58 -2.35
N LEU A 89 -0.33 -1.46 -2.25
CA LEU A 89 -0.50 -2.91 -2.21
C LEU A 89 -1.49 -3.35 -1.13
N GLY A 90 -1.43 -2.72 0.05
CA GLY A 90 -2.28 -3.04 1.19
C GLY A 90 -3.78 -2.88 0.93
N GLU A 91 -4.18 -2.08 -0.08
CA GLU A 91 -5.59 -1.97 -0.49
C GLU A 91 -6.18 -3.30 -0.95
N TYR A 92 -5.37 -4.16 -1.59
CA TYR A 92 -5.79 -5.52 -1.97
C TYR A 92 -6.02 -6.41 -0.74
N SER A 93 -5.21 -6.27 0.30
CA SER A 93 -5.41 -6.95 1.58
C SER A 93 -6.66 -6.42 2.32
N ALA A 94 -6.93 -5.12 2.24
CA ALA A 94 -8.17 -4.53 2.77
C ALA A 94 -9.41 -5.06 2.04
N LEU A 95 -9.34 -5.22 0.73
CA LEU A 95 -10.41 -5.80 -0.09
C LEU A 95 -10.62 -7.29 0.20
N TYR A 96 -9.54 -8.04 0.49
CA TYR A 96 -9.65 -9.41 1.00
C TYR A 96 -10.40 -9.44 2.35
N ALA A 97 -10.01 -8.61 3.30
CA ALA A 97 -10.67 -8.54 4.61
C ALA A 97 -12.14 -8.12 4.51
N ALA A 98 -12.49 -7.35 3.48
CA ALA A 98 -13.87 -6.95 3.18
C ALA A 98 -14.67 -8.01 2.39
N GLY A 99 -14.08 -9.15 2.01
CA GLY A 99 -14.75 -10.23 1.29
C GLY A 99 -14.87 -10.02 -0.23
N VAL A 100 -14.21 -8.99 -0.78
CA VAL A 100 -14.23 -8.72 -2.23
C VAL A 100 -13.39 -9.75 -3.00
N PHE A 101 -12.26 -10.17 -2.45
CA PHE A 101 -11.42 -11.22 -3.00
C PHE A 101 -11.32 -12.41 -2.04
N THR A 102 -11.19 -13.61 -2.59
CA THR A 102 -10.74 -14.78 -1.83
C THR A 102 -9.21 -14.81 -1.74
N GLU A 103 -8.68 -15.68 -0.89
CA GLU A 103 -7.23 -15.91 -0.76
C GLU A 103 -6.62 -16.40 -2.07
N GLU A 104 -7.31 -17.33 -2.75
CA GLU A 104 -6.90 -17.92 -4.02
C GLU A 104 -6.88 -16.90 -5.17
N GLN A 105 -7.65 -15.82 -5.05
CA GLN A 105 -7.66 -14.72 -6.02
C GLN A 105 -6.60 -13.67 -5.71
N VAL A 106 -6.55 -13.17 -4.46
CA VAL A 106 -5.78 -11.95 -4.15
C VAL A 106 -4.28 -12.15 -4.28
N ILE A 107 -3.73 -13.30 -3.87
CA ILE A 107 -2.29 -13.55 -3.89
C ILE A 107 -1.76 -13.63 -5.33
N PRO A 108 -2.31 -14.43 -6.26
CA PRO A 108 -1.87 -14.41 -7.66
C PRO A 108 -2.21 -13.08 -8.37
N LEU A 109 -3.28 -12.40 -7.99
CA LEU A 109 -3.63 -11.10 -8.56
C LEU A 109 -2.57 -10.04 -8.28
N VAL A 110 -2.06 -9.97 -7.05
CA VAL A 110 -0.99 -9.00 -6.72
C VAL A 110 0.37 -9.41 -7.28
N ALA A 111 0.63 -10.70 -7.51
CA ALA A 111 1.80 -11.14 -8.26
C ALA A 111 1.74 -10.61 -9.71
N PHE A 112 0.59 -10.72 -10.36
CA PHE A 112 0.34 -10.13 -11.67
C PHE A 112 0.50 -8.59 -11.64
N ARG A 113 -0.07 -7.91 -10.61
CA ARG A 113 0.08 -6.47 -10.43
C ARG A 113 1.56 -6.05 -10.34
N GLY A 114 2.35 -6.76 -9.54
CA GLY A 114 3.78 -6.49 -9.39
C GLY A 114 4.53 -6.60 -10.71
N LYS A 115 4.27 -7.64 -11.51
CA LYS A 115 4.84 -7.82 -12.86
C LYS A 115 4.43 -6.67 -13.79
N ALA A 116 3.15 -6.34 -13.85
CA ALA A 116 2.64 -5.26 -14.69
C ALA A 116 3.27 -3.90 -14.36
N MET A 117 3.49 -3.63 -13.05
CA MET A 117 4.14 -2.39 -12.60
C MET A 117 5.63 -2.34 -12.99
N VAL A 118 6.35 -3.46 -12.91
CA VAL A 118 7.76 -3.55 -13.34
C VAL A 118 7.85 -3.34 -14.86
N GLU A 119 7.03 -4.03 -15.64
CA GLU A 119 7.01 -3.92 -17.10
C GLU A 119 6.66 -2.49 -17.58
N ALA A 120 5.76 -1.81 -16.87
CA ALA A 120 5.41 -0.41 -17.19
C ALA A 120 6.57 0.58 -16.95
N ALA A 121 7.54 0.20 -16.11
CA ALA A 121 8.73 1.00 -15.82
C ALA A 121 9.94 0.67 -16.72
N GLU A 122 9.87 -0.40 -17.52
CA GLU A 122 10.99 -0.84 -18.35
C GLU A 122 11.47 0.23 -19.32
N GLY A 123 12.80 0.34 -19.45
CA GLY A 123 13.43 1.28 -20.36
C GLY A 123 13.39 2.75 -19.92
N ARG A 124 12.90 3.04 -18.69
CA ARG A 124 12.77 4.39 -18.15
C ARG A 124 13.65 4.57 -16.92
N GLU A 125 14.47 5.60 -16.90
CA GLU A 125 15.21 5.98 -15.70
C GLU A 125 14.29 6.77 -14.76
N CYS A 126 13.89 6.13 -13.66
CA CYS A 126 12.89 6.66 -12.73
C CYS A 126 13.47 6.90 -11.34
N LYS A 127 12.87 7.85 -10.63
CA LYS A 127 13.16 8.13 -9.22
C LYS A 127 11.88 8.34 -8.41
N MET A 128 12.02 8.14 -7.11
CA MET A 128 11.04 8.56 -6.12
C MET A 128 11.78 9.24 -4.96
N ILE A 129 11.22 10.33 -4.46
CA ILE A 129 11.72 11.05 -3.29
C ILE A 129 10.62 11.21 -2.24
N ALA A 130 11.01 11.18 -0.96
CA ALA A 130 10.16 11.58 0.16
C ALA A 130 10.44 13.04 0.50
N VAL A 131 9.45 13.90 0.30
CA VAL A 131 9.45 15.32 0.64
C VAL A 131 8.99 15.48 2.07
N ILE A 132 9.83 16.06 2.90
CA ILE A 132 9.59 16.19 4.34
C ILE A 132 9.39 17.67 4.73
N GLY A 133 8.31 17.93 5.49
CA GLY A 133 8.05 19.23 6.10
C GLY A 133 7.36 20.22 5.17
N MET A 134 6.60 19.74 4.19
CA MET A 134 5.76 20.57 3.31
C MET A 134 4.30 20.10 3.35
N GLU A 135 3.39 21.06 3.12
CA GLU A 135 1.96 20.82 2.96
C GLU A 135 1.62 20.33 1.55
N LYS A 136 0.49 19.63 1.40
CA LYS A 136 0.03 19.03 0.13
C LYS A 136 0.03 20.01 -1.03
N ASP A 137 -0.58 21.18 -0.84
CA ASP A 137 -0.76 22.15 -1.93
C ASP A 137 0.57 22.75 -2.37
N ALA A 138 1.52 22.95 -1.44
CA ALA A 138 2.86 23.41 -1.78
C ALA A 138 3.65 22.38 -2.62
N VAL A 139 3.51 21.08 -2.31
CA VAL A 139 4.14 20.02 -3.11
C VAL A 139 3.49 19.92 -4.49
N LYS A 140 2.17 20.00 -4.58
CA LYS A 140 1.45 20.03 -5.87
C LYS A 140 1.89 21.21 -6.73
N GLU A 141 2.00 22.40 -6.14
CA GLU A 141 2.46 23.60 -6.84
C GLU A 141 3.92 23.47 -7.33
N GLY A 142 4.80 22.87 -6.51
CA GLY A 142 6.17 22.60 -6.92
C GLY A 142 6.26 21.63 -8.10
N CYS A 143 5.50 20.54 -8.07
CA CYS A 143 5.41 19.60 -9.20
C CYS A 143 4.81 20.26 -10.45
N LYS A 144 3.82 21.13 -10.30
CA LYS A 144 3.24 21.89 -11.42
C LYS A 144 4.29 22.80 -12.09
N LYS A 145 5.11 23.52 -11.33
CA LYS A 145 6.22 24.34 -11.88
C LYS A 145 7.19 23.49 -12.69
N VAL A 146 7.53 22.30 -12.17
CA VAL A 146 8.40 21.36 -12.90
C VAL A 146 7.72 20.86 -14.18
N ALA A 147 6.44 20.57 -14.15
CA ALA A 147 5.70 20.17 -15.35
C ALA A 147 5.69 21.28 -16.42
N GLU A 148 5.61 22.56 -16.02
CA GLU A 148 5.71 23.71 -16.94
C GLU A 148 7.14 23.84 -17.52
N GLU A 149 8.21 23.60 -16.72
CA GLU A 149 9.60 23.61 -17.19
C GLU A 149 9.89 22.48 -18.19
N PHE A 150 9.23 21.32 -18.03
CA PHE A 150 9.42 20.13 -18.88
C PHE A 150 8.32 19.97 -19.96
N ASP A 151 7.51 21.00 -20.19
CA ASP A 151 6.45 20.94 -21.21
C ASP A 151 7.02 20.54 -22.58
N GLY A 152 6.31 19.65 -23.29
CA GLY A 152 6.73 19.11 -24.57
C GLY A 152 7.85 18.06 -24.54
N THR A 153 8.48 17.78 -23.41
CA THR A 153 9.55 16.76 -23.29
C THR A 153 9.02 15.35 -23.03
N GLY A 154 7.80 15.23 -22.47
CA GLY A 154 7.23 13.99 -22.00
C GLY A 154 7.83 13.46 -20.68
N LEU A 155 8.70 14.23 -20.01
CA LEU A 155 9.22 13.90 -18.68
C LEU A 155 8.31 14.48 -17.60
N ILE A 156 8.06 13.71 -16.55
CA ILE A 156 7.14 14.08 -15.47
C ILE A 156 7.73 13.87 -14.08
N ALA A 157 7.28 14.69 -13.12
CA ALA A 157 7.40 14.47 -11.69
C ALA A 157 6.05 14.79 -11.04
N GLU A 158 5.41 13.78 -10.46
CA GLU A 158 4.07 13.88 -9.89
C GLU A 158 4.05 13.50 -8.41
N PRO A 159 3.15 14.11 -7.58
CA PRO A 159 2.91 13.62 -6.23
C PRO A 159 2.35 12.20 -6.30
N ALA A 160 3.05 11.25 -5.66
CA ALA A 160 2.70 9.83 -5.70
C ALA A 160 1.93 9.37 -4.45
N ASN A 161 2.41 9.75 -3.24
CA ASN A 161 1.73 9.39 -2.01
C ASN A 161 1.64 10.58 -1.05
N PHE A 162 0.46 10.87 -0.59
CA PHE A 162 0.17 11.74 0.55
C PHE A 162 0.06 10.85 1.79
N ASN A 163 1.23 10.56 2.43
CA ASN A 163 1.33 9.55 3.48
C ASN A 163 0.77 10.03 4.82
N CYS A 164 1.18 11.21 5.25
CA CYS A 164 0.74 11.88 6.48
C CYS A 164 1.13 13.37 6.40
N PRO A 165 0.65 14.24 7.28
CA PRO A 165 1.05 15.64 7.33
C PRO A 165 2.58 15.81 7.32
N GLY A 166 3.07 16.60 6.37
CA GLY A 166 4.50 16.86 6.20
C GLY A 166 5.34 15.71 5.65
N GLN A 167 4.72 14.65 5.09
CA GLN A 167 5.45 13.56 4.42
C GLN A 167 4.72 13.11 3.15
N ILE A 168 5.24 13.54 2.01
CA ILE A 168 4.66 13.28 0.69
C ILE A 168 5.75 12.69 -0.21
N THR A 169 5.42 11.72 -1.06
CA THR A 169 6.35 11.24 -2.07
C THR A 169 6.07 11.87 -3.42
N VAL A 170 7.13 12.16 -4.15
CA VAL A 170 7.10 12.59 -5.56
C VAL A 170 7.84 11.56 -6.37
N SER A 171 7.27 11.16 -7.49
CA SER A 171 7.76 10.10 -8.36
C SER A 171 7.67 10.50 -9.83
N GLY A 172 8.50 9.90 -10.68
CA GLY A 172 8.51 10.17 -12.10
C GLY A 172 9.82 9.84 -12.78
N ASP A 173 10.10 10.54 -13.87
CA ASP A 173 11.37 10.46 -14.57
C ASP A 173 12.50 11.07 -13.72
N ALA A 174 13.66 10.41 -13.72
CA ALA A 174 14.77 10.78 -12.83
C ALA A 174 15.15 12.26 -12.92
N GLN A 175 15.25 12.80 -14.13
CA GLN A 175 15.61 14.21 -14.36
C GLN A 175 14.55 15.18 -13.82
N ALA A 176 13.26 14.88 -14.06
CA ALA A 176 12.17 15.72 -13.57
C ALA A 176 12.02 15.64 -12.04
N VAL A 177 12.23 14.46 -11.43
CA VAL A 177 12.21 14.30 -9.97
C VAL A 177 13.40 14.99 -9.31
N ASP A 178 14.60 14.97 -9.91
CA ASP A 178 15.74 15.72 -9.40
C ASP A 178 15.45 17.23 -9.42
N ARG A 179 14.85 17.73 -10.51
CA ARG A 179 14.43 19.14 -10.60
C ARG A 179 13.33 19.45 -9.57
N ALA A 180 12.37 18.54 -9.37
CA ALA A 180 11.33 18.72 -8.35
C ALA A 180 11.93 18.80 -6.94
N ALA A 181 12.97 18.02 -6.64
CA ALA A 181 13.67 18.10 -5.36
C ALA A 181 14.33 19.45 -5.12
N GLU A 182 14.90 20.09 -6.17
CA GLU A 182 15.46 21.43 -6.09
C GLU A 182 14.38 22.48 -5.84
N VAL A 183 13.35 22.52 -6.69
CA VAL A 183 12.21 23.46 -6.59
C VAL A 183 11.54 23.35 -5.22
N LEU A 184 11.27 22.14 -4.74
CA LEU A 184 10.63 21.94 -3.44
C LEU A 184 11.51 22.38 -2.27
N LYS A 185 12.83 22.20 -2.34
CA LYS A 185 13.77 22.77 -1.35
C LYS A 185 13.76 24.29 -1.35
N GLU A 186 13.79 24.93 -2.53
CA GLU A 186 13.66 26.38 -2.66
C GLU A 186 12.32 26.91 -2.09
N MET A 187 11.26 26.11 -2.21
CA MET A 187 9.93 26.41 -1.65
C MET A 187 9.80 26.07 -0.15
N GLY A 188 10.85 25.54 0.51
CA GLY A 188 10.89 25.33 1.96
C GLY A 188 10.77 23.87 2.43
N ALA A 189 10.93 22.88 1.57
CA ALA A 189 11.05 21.49 2.00
C ALA A 189 12.25 21.31 2.94
N LYS A 190 12.03 20.74 4.11
CA LYS A 190 13.10 20.47 5.06
C LYS A 190 14.11 19.45 4.53
N ARG A 191 13.63 18.44 3.83
CA ARG A 191 14.43 17.38 3.18
C ARG A 191 13.68 16.77 2.00
N CYS A 192 14.44 16.36 0.97
CA CYS A 192 13.99 15.49 -0.11
C CYS A 192 14.91 14.26 -0.07
N LEU A 193 14.38 13.12 0.36
CA LEU A 193 15.15 11.89 0.59
C LEU A 193 14.84 10.87 -0.51
N PRO A 194 15.85 10.22 -1.11
CA PRO A 194 15.60 9.18 -2.10
C PRO A 194 14.87 7.99 -1.46
N VAL A 195 13.90 7.45 -2.19
CA VAL A 195 13.19 6.21 -1.84
C VAL A 195 13.63 5.12 -2.81
N LYS A 196 14.03 3.96 -2.28
CA LYS A 196 14.43 2.82 -3.12
C LYS A 196 13.16 2.16 -3.68
N VAL A 197 12.92 2.33 -4.97
CA VAL A 197 11.82 1.73 -5.72
C VAL A 197 12.28 1.36 -7.12
N SER A 198 11.57 0.44 -7.76
CA SER A 198 11.87 -0.09 -9.10
C SER A 198 11.10 0.61 -10.22
N GLY A 199 10.36 1.67 -9.94
CA GLY A 199 9.56 2.37 -10.96
C GLY A 199 8.88 3.65 -10.47
N PRO A 200 8.27 4.42 -11.39
CA PRO A 200 7.60 5.68 -11.11
C PRO A 200 6.17 5.44 -10.61
N PHE A 201 6.06 4.67 -9.51
CA PHE A 201 4.78 4.20 -8.98
C PHE A 201 3.84 5.34 -8.61
N HIS A 202 2.54 5.11 -8.80
CA HIS A 202 1.47 6.07 -8.50
C HIS A 202 1.56 7.39 -9.26
N THR A 203 2.05 7.32 -10.51
CA THR A 203 2.06 8.42 -11.47
C THR A 203 1.37 8.00 -12.77
N SER A 204 1.09 8.97 -13.63
CA SER A 204 0.52 8.74 -14.97
C SER A 204 1.37 7.81 -15.84
N LEU A 205 2.67 7.65 -15.55
CA LEU A 205 3.57 6.70 -16.23
C LEU A 205 3.19 5.23 -15.97
N MET A 206 2.41 4.95 -14.93
CA MET A 206 1.89 3.60 -14.65
C MET A 206 0.62 3.25 -15.44
N LYS A 207 0.18 4.10 -16.37
CA LYS A 207 -0.97 3.80 -17.22
C LYS A 207 -0.90 2.43 -17.91
N PRO A 208 0.26 1.97 -18.45
CA PRO A 208 0.34 0.63 -19.05
C PRO A 208 0.06 -0.50 -18.02
N ALA A 209 0.45 -0.32 -16.75
CA ALA A 209 0.08 -1.27 -15.69
C ALA A 209 -1.42 -1.23 -15.40
N GLY A 210 -2.03 -0.03 -15.38
CA GLY A 210 -3.48 0.13 -15.25
C GLY A 210 -4.26 -0.57 -16.36
N ASP A 211 -3.83 -0.40 -17.60
CA ASP A 211 -4.45 -1.06 -18.77
C ASP A 211 -4.40 -2.60 -18.65
N LYS A 212 -3.25 -3.17 -18.25
CA LYS A 212 -3.11 -4.61 -18.00
C LYS A 212 -3.98 -5.09 -16.83
N LEU A 213 -4.07 -4.30 -15.75
CA LEU A 213 -4.94 -4.63 -14.62
C LEU A 213 -6.41 -4.60 -15.01
N ARG A 214 -6.86 -3.63 -15.81
CA ARG A 214 -8.23 -3.58 -16.35
C ARG A 214 -8.57 -4.87 -17.11
N GLU A 215 -7.67 -5.33 -17.98
CA GLU A 215 -7.84 -6.59 -18.72
C GLU A 215 -7.91 -7.79 -17.78
N ARG A 216 -7.04 -7.84 -16.77
CA ARG A 216 -7.02 -8.89 -15.76
C ARG A 216 -8.31 -8.90 -14.95
N PHE A 217 -8.79 -7.75 -14.50
CA PHE A 217 -10.01 -7.61 -13.71
C PHE A 217 -11.27 -8.08 -14.46
N ALA A 218 -11.28 -8.06 -15.77
CA ALA A 218 -12.40 -8.57 -16.58
C ALA A 218 -12.63 -10.09 -16.38
N SER A 219 -11.61 -10.81 -15.91
CA SER A 219 -11.69 -12.26 -15.60
C SER A 219 -11.80 -12.57 -14.10
N GLU A 220 -11.74 -11.54 -13.24
CA GLU A 220 -11.86 -11.71 -11.79
C GLU A 220 -13.33 -11.61 -11.33
N ASN A 221 -13.65 -12.37 -10.30
CA ASN A 221 -14.95 -12.29 -9.65
C ASN A 221 -14.84 -11.41 -8.40
N PHE A 222 -15.41 -10.22 -8.44
CA PHE A 222 -15.47 -9.31 -7.31
C PHE A 222 -16.68 -9.66 -6.43
N GLY A 223 -16.44 -10.08 -5.20
CA GLY A 223 -17.48 -10.34 -4.20
C GLY A 223 -18.07 -9.04 -3.64
N ASP A 224 -19.18 -9.17 -2.93
CA ASP A 224 -19.82 -8.06 -2.22
C ASP A 224 -18.98 -7.62 -1.02
N MET A 225 -18.76 -6.31 -0.92
CA MET A 225 -18.01 -5.71 0.17
C MET A 225 -18.82 -5.78 1.49
N GLN A 226 -18.33 -6.54 2.47
CA GLN A 226 -19.00 -6.79 3.75
C GLN A 226 -18.75 -5.68 4.79
N ILE A 227 -17.65 -4.95 4.65
CA ILE A 227 -17.28 -3.79 5.47
C ILE A 227 -16.78 -2.68 4.55
N PRO A 228 -16.89 -1.40 4.92
CA PRO A 228 -16.34 -0.32 4.12
C PRO A 228 -14.83 -0.42 3.95
N VAL A 229 -14.34 -0.28 2.72
CA VAL A 229 -12.93 -0.09 2.40
C VAL A 229 -12.70 1.35 1.98
N VAL A 230 -11.63 1.96 2.47
CA VAL A 230 -11.21 3.30 2.08
C VAL A 230 -10.16 3.18 0.99
N PHE A 231 -10.45 3.76 -0.17
CA PHE A 231 -9.65 3.61 -1.38
C PHE A 231 -8.58 4.68 -1.52
N ASN A 232 -7.38 4.29 -1.93
CA ASN A 232 -6.21 5.16 -2.04
C ASN A 232 -6.41 6.33 -3.00
N SER A 233 -7.02 6.09 -4.16
CA SER A 233 -7.26 7.12 -5.17
C SER A 233 -8.38 8.10 -4.81
N LEU A 234 -9.20 7.76 -3.80
CA LEU A 234 -10.32 8.56 -3.33
C LEU A 234 -10.05 9.25 -1.98
N GLY A 235 -9.22 8.64 -1.10
CA GLY A 235 -9.05 9.06 0.29
C GLY A 235 -10.32 8.85 1.14
N LYS A 236 -11.31 8.13 0.63
CA LYS A 236 -12.61 7.83 1.26
C LYS A 236 -13.15 6.48 0.78
N ALA A 237 -14.25 6.01 1.37
CA ALA A 237 -14.99 4.88 0.82
C ALA A 237 -15.60 5.26 -0.55
N LYS A 238 -15.83 4.25 -1.40
CA LYS A 238 -16.51 4.43 -2.67
C LYS A 238 -17.98 4.78 -2.46
N GLU A 239 -18.57 5.44 -3.45
CA GLU A 239 -20.01 5.68 -3.52
C GLU A 239 -20.74 4.48 -4.14
N ASP A 240 -22.06 4.44 -3.95
CA ASP A 240 -22.90 3.43 -4.58
C ASP A 240 -22.78 3.51 -6.12
N GLY A 241 -22.60 2.36 -6.76
CA GLY A 241 -22.44 2.26 -8.19
C GLY A 241 -21.02 2.44 -8.73
N GLU A 242 -20.05 2.90 -7.91
CA GLU A 242 -18.66 2.92 -8.34
C GLU A 242 -18.06 1.51 -8.39
N SER A 243 -17.35 1.21 -9.47
CA SER A 243 -16.71 -0.09 -9.71
C SER A 243 -15.39 -0.20 -8.94
N VAL A 244 -15.23 -1.26 -8.13
CA VAL A 244 -13.96 -1.56 -7.48
C VAL A 244 -12.85 -1.80 -8.51
N ALA A 245 -13.14 -2.46 -9.62
CA ALA A 245 -12.18 -2.71 -10.70
C ALA A 245 -11.65 -1.40 -11.31
N GLU A 246 -12.52 -0.43 -11.60
CA GLU A 246 -12.13 0.87 -12.14
C GLU A 246 -11.32 1.70 -11.12
N ILE A 247 -11.67 1.62 -9.82
CA ILE A 247 -10.93 2.29 -8.76
C ILE A 247 -9.52 1.69 -8.64
N LEU A 248 -9.38 0.36 -8.71
CA LEU A 248 -8.07 -0.31 -8.65
C LEU A 248 -7.22 -0.07 -9.91
N GLU A 249 -7.83 0.00 -11.10
CA GLU A 249 -7.14 0.42 -12.32
C GLU A 249 -6.57 1.84 -12.15
N LYS A 250 -7.38 2.76 -11.63
CA LYS A 250 -6.95 4.14 -11.35
C LYS A 250 -5.88 4.21 -10.27
N GLN A 251 -5.97 3.37 -9.23
CA GLN A 251 -5.09 3.39 -8.07
C GLN A 251 -3.61 3.25 -8.45
N VAL A 252 -3.26 2.36 -9.37
CA VAL A 252 -1.86 2.09 -9.74
C VAL A 252 -1.21 3.25 -10.48
N GLN A 253 -2.00 4.09 -11.16
CA GLN A 253 -1.57 5.18 -12.02
C GLN A 253 -1.91 6.58 -11.49
N SER A 254 -2.30 6.70 -10.22
CA SER A 254 -2.65 7.98 -9.59
C SER A 254 -2.18 8.04 -8.13
N SER A 255 -2.19 9.25 -7.57
CA SER A 255 -1.77 9.50 -6.19
C SER A 255 -2.56 8.68 -5.18
N VAL A 256 -1.86 8.26 -4.12
CA VAL A 256 -2.40 7.63 -2.91
C VAL A 256 -2.68 8.69 -1.85
N TYR A 257 -3.93 8.84 -1.43
CA TYR A 257 -4.38 9.79 -0.41
C TYR A 257 -4.52 9.09 0.95
N PHE A 258 -3.39 8.61 1.51
CA PHE A 258 -3.42 7.78 2.70
C PHE A 258 -3.75 8.57 3.98
N ASP A 259 -3.25 9.81 4.10
CA ASP A 259 -3.58 10.68 5.22
C ASP A 259 -5.07 11.09 5.24
N ASP A 260 -5.68 11.29 4.06
CA ASP A 260 -7.11 11.52 3.95
C ASP A 260 -7.90 10.26 4.31
N SER A 261 -7.38 9.07 3.92
CA SER A 261 -7.97 7.78 4.32
C SER A 261 -8.02 7.61 5.84
N ILE A 262 -6.92 7.92 6.54
CA ILE A 262 -6.87 7.86 8.01
C ILE A 262 -7.89 8.82 8.64
N LYS A 263 -7.95 10.08 8.17
CA LYS A 263 -8.90 11.09 8.67
C LYS A 263 -10.33 10.65 8.44
N TYR A 264 -10.64 10.18 7.23
CA TYR A 264 -11.97 9.68 6.89
C TYR A 264 -12.41 8.54 7.83
N MET A 265 -11.53 7.56 8.11
CA MET A 265 -11.85 6.45 9.02
C MET A 265 -12.18 6.96 10.43
N VAL A 266 -11.45 7.95 10.94
CA VAL A 266 -11.74 8.57 12.25
C VAL A 266 -13.08 9.33 12.22
N GLU A 267 -13.36 10.06 11.16
CA GLU A 267 -14.66 10.73 10.95
C GLU A 267 -15.82 9.73 10.90
N GLN A 268 -15.57 8.51 10.43
CA GLN A 268 -16.53 7.40 10.47
C GLN A 268 -16.60 6.70 11.84
N GLY A 269 -15.86 7.16 12.82
CA GLY A 269 -15.90 6.71 14.21
C GLY A 269 -14.93 5.57 14.55
N VAL A 270 -13.86 5.36 13.80
CA VAL A 270 -12.77 4.44 14.18
C VAL A 270 -12.05 5.00 15.40
N GLU A 271 -11.95 4.18 16.45
CA GLU A 271 -11.37 4.51 17.76
C GLU A 271 -10.05 3.78 18.04
N LEU A 272 -9.74 2.73 17.28
CA LEU A 272 -8.51 1.97 17.34
C LEU A 272 -8.10 1.53 15.94
N PHE A 273 -6.86 1.79 15.56
CA PHE A 273 -6.27 1.20 14.36
C PHE A 273 -5.43 -0.04 14.69
N VAL A 274 -5.46 -1.01 13.78
CA VAL A 274 -4.58 -2.18 13.80
C VAL A 274 -3.78 -2.18 12.51
N GLU A 275 -2.46 -1.95 12.59
CA GLU A 275 -1.56 -2.07 11.45
C GLU A 275 -1.17 -3.53 11.26
N ILE A 276 -1.54 -4.11 10.11
CA ILE A 276 -1.22 -5.49 9.72
C ILE A 276 -0.13 -5.45 8.66
N GLY A 277 1.04 -5.96 9.01
CA GLY A 277 2.19 -5.98 8.11
C GLY A 277 3.52 -5.86 8.84
N PRO A 278 4.64 -6.16 8.15
CA PRO A 278 5.96 -5.98 8.73
C PRO A 278 6.24 -4.51 9.07
N GLY A 279 6.93 -4.29 10.19
CA GLY A 279 7.33 -2.97 10.64
C GLY A 279 6.26 -2.17 11.39
N ASN A 280 6.29 -0.84 11.27
CA ASN A 280 5.39 0.08 11.97
C ASN A 280 5.22 1.42 11.21
N THR A 281 5.25 1.37 9.90
CA THR A 281 5.22 2.57 9.06
C THR A 281 3.86 3.27 9.13
N LEU A 282 2.78 2.50 9.07
CA LEU A 282 1.43 3.07 9.09
C LEU A 282 1.07 3.61 10.48
N SER A 283 1.51 2.95 11.56
CA SER A 283 1.37 3.45 12.93
C SER A 283 1.99 4.84 13.10
N LYS A 284 3.17 5.07 12.49
CA LYS A 284 3.81 6.39 12.49
C LYS A 284 3.03 7.42 11.67
N PHE A 285 2.38 7.01 10.58
CA PHE A 285 1.52 7.89 9.80
C PHE A 285 0.25 8.25 10.56
N VAL A 286 -0.39 7.27 11.23
CA VAL A 286 -1.55 7.51 12.10
C VAL A 286 -1.19 8.53 13.19
N GLN A 287 -0.11 8.31 13.95
CA GLN A 287 0.34 9.20 15.02
C GLN A 287 0.59 10.65 14.57
N LYS A 288 0.98 10.86 13.31
CA LYS A 288 1.18 12.21 12.74
C LYS A 288 -0.10 12.83 12.20
N THR A 289 -1.13 12.04 11.94
CA THR A 289 -2.36 12.47 11.26
C THR A 289 -3.50 12.70 12.23
N VAL A 290 -3.67 11.83 13.25
CA VAL A 290 -4.79 11.83 14.19
C VAL A 290 -4.33 11.40 15.58
N ASP A 291 -5.12 11.74 16.61
CA ASP A 291 -4.92 11.31 18.00
C ASP A 291 -5.79 10.06 18.29
N VAL A 292 -5.52 8.98 17.54
CA VAL A 292 -6.18 7.68 17.72
C VAL A 292 -5.09 6.61 17.84
N PRO A 293 -5.19 5.67 18.82
CA PRO A 293 -4.18 4.65 18.99
C PRO A 293 -4.09 3.73 17.76
N CYS A 294 -2.86 3.28 17.47
CA CYS A 294 -2.59 2.30 16.43
C CYS A 294 -1.68 1.22 16.99
N ILE A 295 -2.14 -0.02 16.98
CA ILE A 295 -1.38 -1.20 17.42
C ILE A 295 -0.89 -1.93 16.17
N LYS A 296 0.44 -2.12 16.07
CA LYS A 296 1.02 -2.93 14.99
C LYS A 296 0.87 -4.42 15.29
N VAL A 297 0.73 -5.22 14.25
CA VAL A 297 0.78 -6.68 14.26
C VAL A 297 1.77 -7.13 13.18
N ASP A 298 3.03 -7.17 13.55
CA ASP A 298 4.17 -7.63 12.77
C ASP A 298 4.62 -9.03 13.22
N LYS A 299 4.48 -9.31 14.52
CA LYS A 299 4.92 -10.55 15.16
C LYS A 299 3.86 -11.10 16.10
N VAL A 300 3.96 -12.40 16.41
CA VAL A 300 3.07 -13.07 17.37
C VAL A 300 3.00 -12.35 18.71
N GLU A 301 4.12 -11.82 19.21
CA GLU A 301 4.18 -11.07 20.46
C GLU A 301 3.34 -9.79 20.47
N ASP A 302 3.06 -9.21 19.31
CA ASP A 302 2.23 -7.99 19.21
C ASP A 302 0.74 -8.27 19.50
N LEU A 303 0.30 -9.52 19.37
CA LEU A 303 -1.09 -9.92 19.63
C LEU A 303 -1.54 -9.70 21.08
N GLU A 304 -0.63 -9.83 22.07
CA GLU A 304 -0.95 -9.58 23.47
C GLU A 304 -1.29 -8.10 23.70
N LYS A 305 -0.49 -7.17 23.12
CA LYS A 305 -0.77 -5.74 23.20
C LYS A 305 -2.09 -5.36 22.54
N LEU A 306 -2.42 -6.05 21.43
CA LEU A 306 -3.70 -5.83 20.76
C LEU A 306 -4.87 -6.30 21.63
N LYS A 307 -4.77 -7.47 22.28
CA LYS A 307 -5.79 -7.95 23.24
C LYS A 307 -5.99 -6.97 24.39
N GLU A 308 -4.89 -6.46 24.97
CA GLU A 308 -4.94 -5.48 26.05
C GLU A 308 -5.63 -4.17 25.62
N ALA A 309 -5.45 -3.73 24.38
CA ALA A 309 -6.05 -2.51 23.85
C ALA A 309 -7.55 -2.65 23.53
N ILE A 310 -8.04 -3.87 23.29
CA ILE A 310 -9.44 -4.15 22.95
C ILE A 310 -10.29 -4.42 24.21
N ASN A 311 -9.70 -4.96 25.29
CA ASN A 311 -10.38 -5.28 26.55
C ASN A 311 -10.46 -4.06 27.48
#